data_ec580db7a04210afbf46276aa1897496
#
_entry.id   ec580db7a04210afbf46276aa1897496
#
_cell.length_a   1.000
_cell.length_b   1.000
_cell.length_c   1.000
_cell.angle_alpha   90.00
_cell.angle_beta   90.00
_cell.angle_gamma   90.00
#
_symmetry.space_group_name_H-M   'P 1'
#
loop_
_entity.id
_entity.type
_entity.pdbx_description
1 polymer ?
#
loop_
_entity_poly.entity_id
_entity_poly.type
_entity_poly.pdbx_seq_one_letter_code
_entity_poly.pdbx_strand_id
1 'polypeptide(L)'
;MMESFKNGLENIVFYSGRLQNQKHIELPPEWTEFVNESTITVSLTSIGSHQDLIVRGLQGNKITIQSKSVIPIDCYYHVFAERNEVES
;
A
#
# COMPACT_ATOMS: atom_id res chain seq x y z
N MET A 1 -18.89 -14.89 -13.29
CA MET A 1 -18.61 -13.52 -12.96
C MET A 1 -18.48 -13.26 -11.47
N MET A 2 -19.51 -13.56 -10.74
CA MET A 2 -19.43 -13.37 -9.30
C MET A 2 -18.36 -14.25 -8.67
N GLU A 3 -18.19 -15.43 -9.18
CA GLU A 3 -17.17 -16.31 -8.65
C GLU A 3 -15.78 -15.75 -8.82
N SER A 4 -15.52 -15.20 -9.98
CA SER A 4 -14.23 -14.64 -10.25
C SER A 4 -13.95 -13.48 -9.32
N PHE A 5 -14.93 -12.64 -9.14
CA PHE A 5 -14.81 -11.50 -8.24
C PHE A 5 -14.58 -11.98 -6.81
N LYS A 6 -15.31 -12.97 -6.42
CA LYS A 6 -15.20 -13.51 -5.08
C LYS A 6 -13.81 -14.08 -4.82
N ASN A 7 -13.30 -14.83 -5.79
CA ASN A 7 -11.96 -15.39 -5.65
C ASN A 7 -10.91 -14.30 -5.53
N GLY A 8 -11.07 -13.23 -6.30
CA GLY A 8 -10.16 -12.12 -6.20
C GLY A 8 -10.16 -11.53 -4.81
N LEU A 9 -11.34 -11.36 -4.24
CA LEU A 9 -11.44 -10.81 -2.89
C LEU A 9 -10.79 -11.72 -1.86
N GLU A 10 -10.89 -13.01 -2.04
CA GLU A 10 -10.32 -13.93 -1.09
C GLU A 10 -8.81 -13.90 -1.08
N ASN A 11 -8.22 -13.50 -2.19
CA ASN A 11 -6.77 -13.50 -2.31
C ASN A 11 -6.15 -12.15 -2.11
N ILE A 12 -6.95 -11.15 -1.82
CA ILE A 12 -6.44 -9.79 -1.65
C ILE A 12 -6.35 -9.46 -0.18
N VAL A 13 -5.21 -8.92 0.21
CA VAL A 13 -5.03 -8.37 1.54
C VAL A 13 -4.82 -6.88 1.39
N PHE A 14 -5.18 -6.14 2.43
CA PHE A 14 -4.95 -4.71 2.38
C PHE A 14 -4.61 -4.18 3.76
N TYR A 15 -4.00 -3.02 3.73
CA TYR A 15 -3.49 -2.37 4.90
C TYR A 15 -3.66 -0.87 4.68
N SER A 16 -4.22 -0.18 5.64
CA SER A 16 -4.50 1.23 5.45
C SER A 16 -4.18 1.99 6.72
N GLY A 17 -4.02 3.29 6.56
CA GLY A 17 -3.73 4.15 7.68
C GLY A 17 -3.53 5.57 7.22
N ARG A 18 -2.94 6.37 8.09
CA ARG A 18 -2.65 7.76 7.83
C ARG A 18 -1.16 7.98 7.98
N LEU A 19 -0.59 8.66 6.99
CA LEU A 19 0.82 9.02 6.99
C LEU A 19 0.89 10.50 7.31
N GLN A 20 1.42 10.82 8.47
CA GLN A 20 1.45 12.19 8.94
C GLN A 20 2.87 12.57 9.25
N ASN A 21 3.42 13.49 8.45
CA ASN A 21 4.78 13.99 8.64
C ASN A 21 5.81 12.88 8.61
N GLN A 22 5.57 11.88 7.77
CA GLN A 22 6.46 10.74 7.62
C GLN A 22 6.52 10.39 6.14
N LYS A 23 7.57 9.68 5.75
CA LYS A 23 7.81 9.34 4.36
C LYS A 23 7.70 7.85 4.07
N HIS A 24 7.51 7.03 5.07
CA HIS A 24 7.52 5.60 4.87
C HIS A 24 6.25 4.98 5.41
N ILE A 25 5.70 4.06 4.64
CA ILE A 25 4.62 3.21 5.08
C ILE A 25 5.25 1.88 5.47
N GLU A 26 5.08 1.51 6.74
CA GLU A 26 5.62 0.24 7.20
C GLU A 26 4.53 -0.81 7.17
N LEU A 27 4.69 -1.76 6.29
CA LEU A 27 3.73 -2.85 6.17
C LEU A 27 4.01 -3.89 7.25
N PRO A 28 3.00 -4.70 7.60
CA PRO A 28 3.25 -5.78 8.55
C PRO A 28 4.37 -6.67 8.05
N PRO A 29 5.31 -7.05 8.92
CA PRO A 29 6.46 -7.84 8.46
C PRO A 29 6.06 -9.15 7.81
N GLU A 30 4.96 -9.75 8.23
CA GLU A 30 4.55 -11.02 7.66
C GLU A 30 4.15 -10.91 6.20
N TRP A 31 3.88 -9.69 5.73
CA TRP A 31 3.55 -9.49 4.33
C TRP A 31 4.70 -9.92 3.42
N THR A 32 5.93 -9.82 3.89
CA THR A 32 7.06 -10.21 3.05
C THR A 32 7.06 -11.70 2.76
N GLU A 33 6.32 -12.47 3.54
CA GLU A 33 6.33 -13.92 3.39
C GLU A 33 5.16 -14.43 2.57
N PHE A 34 4.01 -13.79 2.65
CA PHE A 34 2.85 -14.36 1.99
C PHE A 34 2.23 -13.46 0.93
N VAL A 35 2.82 -12.32 0.66
CA VAL A 35 2.28 -11.40 -0.33
C VAL A 35 3.17 -11.39 -1.55
N ASN A 36 2.56 -11.34 -2.73
CA ASN A 36 3.29 -11.20 -3.98
C ASN A 36 3.63 -9.74 -4.16
N GLU A 37 4.91 -9.41 -4.04
CA GLU A 37 5.35 -8.02 -4.07
C GLU A 37 4.99 -7.31 -5.36
N SER A 38 4.96 -8.02 -6.46
CA SER A 38 4.69 -7.37 -7.74
C SER A 38 3.24 -6.91 -7.85
N THR A 39 2.38 -7.34 -6.94
CA THR A 39 0.98 -6.94 -6.96
C THR A 39 0.66 -5.83 -5.98
N ILE A 40 1.65 -5.34 -5.25
CA ILE A 40 1.39 -4.32 -4.25
C ILE A 40 1.01 -3.01 -4.94
N THR A 41 -0.15 -2.51 -4.58
CA THR A 41 -0.70 -1.28 -5.15
C THR A 41 -0.95 -0.31 -4.00
N VAL A 42 -0.52 0.93 -4.18
CA VAL A 42 -0.65 1.95 -3.15
C VAL A 42 -1.53 3.06 -3.67
N SER A 43 -2.52 3.42 -2.88
CA SER A 43 -3.41 4.53 -3.17
C SER A 43 -3.25 5.57 -2.08
N LEU A 44 -3.06 6.82 -2.48
CA LEU A 44 -2.81 7.91 -1.55
C LEU A 44 -3.87 8.98 -1.73
N THR A 45 -4.37 9.50 -0.61
CA THR A 45 -5.37 10.56 -0.62
C THR A 45 -4.87 11.68 0.28
N SER A 46 -4.60 12.84 -0.31
CA SER A 46 -4.14 14.00 0.46
C SER A 46 -5.20 14.47 1.43
N ILE A 47 -4.73 14.98 2.55
CA ILE A 47 -5.61 15.51 3.58
C ILE A 47 -5.35 17.00 3.71
N GLY A 48 -6.42 17.77 3.73
CA GLY A 48 -6.34 19.20 3.92
C GLY A 48 -6.11 19.95 2.64
N SER A 49 -4.96 19.77 2.02
CA SER A 49 -4.65 20.45 0.78
C SER A 49 -4.06 19.45 -0.19
N HIS A 50 -4.09 19.81 -1.44
CA HIS A 50 -3.57 18.95 -2.49
C HIS A 50 -2.06 18.80 -2.33
N GLN A 51 -1.58 17.58 -2.44
CA GLN A 51 -0.16 17.29 -2.37
C GLN A 51 0.22 16.39 -3.52
N ASP A 52 1.36 16.67 -4.12
CA ASP A 52 1.90 15.87 -5.20
C ASP A 52 2.71 14.75 -4.58
N LEU A 53 2.11 13.60 -4.42
CA LEU A 53 2.73 12.48 -3.74
C LEU A 53 3.07 11.39 -4.74
N ILE A 54 4.25 10.83 -4.58
CA ILE A 54 4.75 9.77 -5.46
C ILE A 54 5.20 8.60 -4.62
N VAL A 55 4.85 7.41 -5.07
CA VAL A 55 5.37 6.19 -4.46
C VAL A 55 6.71 5.89 -5.11
N ARG A 56 7.77 5.93 -4.31
CA ARG A 56 9.10 5.73 -4.86
C ARG A 56 9.48 4.27 -5.00
N GLY A 57 8.98 3.44 -4.12
CA GLY A 57 9.28 2.04 -4.25
C GLY A 57 9.11 1.30 -2.95
N LEU A 58 9.33 0.00 -3.04
CA LEU A 58 9.19 -0.90 -1.91
C LEU A 58 10.55 -1.50 -1.62
N GLN A 59 10.92 -1.52 -0.36
CA GLN A 59 12.15 -2.16 0.06
C GLN A 59 11.86 -2.90 1.35
N GLY A 60 11.93 -4.22 1.31
CA GLY A 60 11.53 -5.02 2.44
C GLY A 60 10.05 -4.84 2.68
N ASN A 61 9.70 -4.35 3.86
CA ASN A 61 8.30 -4.08 4.17
C ASN A 61 8.01 -2.58 4.26
N LYS A 62 8.89 -1.75 3.68
CA LYS A 62 8.70 -0.31 3.73
C LYS A 62 8.47 0.26 2.35
N ILE A 63 7.44 1.10 2.25
CA ILE A 63 7.14 1.81 1.01
C ILE A 63 7.52 3.26 1.24
N THR A 64 8.32 3.80 0.32
CA THR A 64 8.80 5.17 0.43
C THR A 64 7.89 6.08 -0.38
N ILE A 65 7.42 7.14 0.25
CA ILE A 65 6.57 8.15 -0.37
C ILE A 65 7.38 9.43 -0.48
N GLN A 66 7.31 10.07 -1.62
CA GLN A 66 7.98 11.34 -1.84
C GLN A 66 6.95 12.41 -2.13
N SER A 67 7.14 13.56 -1.52
CA SER A 67 6.29 14.72 -1.77
C SER A 67 7.10 15.76 -2.52
N LYS A 68 6.50 16.33 -3.55
CA LYS A 68 7.12 17.46 -4.25
C LYS A 68 6.71 18.77 -3.63
N SER A 69 5.91 18.73 -2.62
CA SER A 69 5.43 19.91 -1.93
C SER A 69 6.35 20.25 -0.77
N VAL A 70 6.38 21.50 -0.36
CA VAL A 70 7.19 21.90 0.78
C VAL A 70 6.49 21.65 2.09
N ILE A 71 5.20 21.38 2.04
CA ILE A 71 4.45 21.09 3.28
C ILE A 71 4.65 19.64 3.66
N PRO A 72 4.54 19.32 4.95
CA PRO A 72 4.71 17.94 5.40
C PRO A 72 3.66 17.04 4.80
N ILE A 73 4.02 15.78 4.63
CA ILE A 73 3.12 14.78 4.09
C ILE A 73 1.97 14.56 5.08
N ASP A 74 0.76 14.57 4.56
CA ASP A 74 -0.42 14.26 5.35
C ASP A 74 -1.43 13.62 4.40
N CYS A 75 -1.54 12.31 4.49
CA CYS A 75 -2.40 11.60 3.57
C CYS A 75 -2.89 10.30 4.19
N TYR A 76 -4.01 9.83 3.68
CA TYR A 76 -4.44 8.46 3.95
C TYR A 76 -3.81 7.55 2.92
N TYR A 77 -3.53 6.33 3.31
CA TYR A 77 -3.02 5.37 2.36
C TYR A 77 -3.81 4.08 2.44
N HIS A 78 -3.93 3.45 1.29
CA HIS A 78 -4.49 2.11 1.17
C HIS A 78 -3.52 1.29 0.36
N VAL A 79 -3.10 0.18 0.89
CA VAL A 79 -2.17 -0.71 0.21
C VAL A 79 -2.89 -2.03 -0.02
N PHE A 80 -2.90 -2.47 -1.26
CA PHE A 80 -3.53 -3.73 -1.65
C PHE A 80 -2.47 -4.65 -2.21
N ALA A 81 -2.63 -5.92 -1.99
CA ALA A 81 -1.72 -6.88 -2.58
C ALA A 81 -2.41 -8.24 -2.67
N GLU A 82 -1.91 -9.07 -3.56
CA GLU A 82 -2.39 -10.42 -3.68
C GLU A 82 -1.58 -11.33 -2.82
N ARG A 83 -2.26 -12.21 -2.13
CA ARG A 83 -1.59 -13.20 -1.32
C ARG A 83 -1.02 -14.27 -2.23
N ASN A 84 0.19 -14.71 -1.92
CA ASN A 84 0.75 -15.85 -2.63
C ASN A 84 -0.13 -17.05 -2.40
N GLU A 85 -0.32 -17.82 -3.46
CA GLU A 85 -1.07 -19.04 -3.32
C GLU A 85 -0.29 -20.03 -2.52
N VAL A 86 -0.94 -20.56 -1.51
CA VAL A 86 -0.30 -21.56 -0.70
C VAL A 86 -0.67 -22.91 -1.27
N GLU A 87 0.35 -23.65 -1.60
CA GLU A 87 0.15 -24.99 -2.05
C GLU A 87 -0.21 -25.86 -0.88
N SER A 88 -1.28 -26.45 -0.93
CA SER A 88 -1.65 -27.28 0.21
C SER A 88 -2.04 -28.64 -0.21
#